data_161484415193bb2ed9b961d0d06c14b6
#
_entry.id   161484415193bb2ed9b961d0d06c14b6
#
_cell.length_a   1.000
_cell.length_b   1.000
_cell.length_c   1.000
_cell.angle_alpha   90.00
_cell.angle_beta   90.00
_cell.angle_gamma   90.00
#
_symmetry.space_group_name_H-M   'P 1'
#
loop_
_entity.id
_entity.type
_entity.pdbx_description
1 polymer ?
#
loop_
_entity_poly.entity_id
_entity_poly.type
_entity_poly.pdbx_seq_one_letter_code
_entity_poly.pdbx_strand_id
1 'polypeptide(L)'
;MYCRPALMLSTLVVLGACSTVGTTELTRLPEAKGAVLMSCNDLTTRFAFANTAVASSATIATGSLTLGGQPIAEHCLVKGAMFKRTGADGKEYAIAFEMRLPKAWNGRYFYQANGGLDGSVTTAQGALGGGPITG
;
A
#
# COMPACT_ATOMS: atom_id res chain seq x y z
N MET A 1 9.71 -22.17 -85.32
CA MET A 1 9.95 -22.85 -84.01
C MET A 1 9.84 -21.80 -82.93
N TYR A 2 8.68 -21.73 -82.21
CA TYR A 2 8.45 -20.71 -81.21
C TYR A 2 8.64 -21.35 -79.84
N CYS A 3 9.64 -20.86 -79.08
CA CYS A 3 9.86 -21.23 -77.68
C CYS A 3 9.00 -20.35 -76.80
N ARG A 4 8.03 -20.94 -76.04
CA ARG A 4 7.22 -20.27 -75.08
C ARG A 4 7.97 -20.30 -73.73
N PRO A 5 8.15 -19.19 -73.03
CA PRO A 5 8.64 -19.23 -71.64
C PRO A 5 7.48 -19.59 -70.69
N ALA A 6 7.72 -20.55 -69.83
CA ALA A 6 6.84 -20.93 -68.74
C ALA A 6 6.93 -19.88 -67.60
N LEU A 7 5.81 -19.28 -67.28
CA LEU A 7 5.68 -18.34 -66.16
C LEU A 7 5.54 -19.16 -64.87
N MET A 8 6.57 -19.20 -64.07
CA MET A 8 6.50 -19.74 -62.72
C MET A 8 5.82 -18.72 -61.78
N LEU A 9 4.60 -19.04 -61.38
CA LEU A 9 3.84 -18.25 -60.39
C LEU A 9 4.27 -18.67 -59.00
N SER A 10 5.17 -17.90 -58.35
CA SER A 10 5.55 -18.09 -56.96
C SER A 10 4.43 -17.56 -56.07
N THR A 11 3.64 -18.46 -55.47
CA THR A 11 2.68 -18.12 -54.43
C THR A 11 3.41 -17.84 -53.10
N LEU A 12 3.46 -16.55 -52.73
CA LEU A 12 3.93 -16.10 -51.44
C LEU A 12 2.84 -16.39 -50.39
N VAL A 13 3.03 -17.42 -49.59
CA VAL A 13 2.15 -17.68 -48.42
C VAL A 13 2.57 -16.75 -47.32
N VAL A 14 1.83 -15.67 -47.12
CA VAL A 14 1.97 -14.79 -45.95
C VAL A 14 1.29 -15.48 -44.78
N LEU A 15 2.09 -16.10 -43.89
CA LEU A 15 1.61 -16.57 -42.58
C LEU A 15 1.38 -15.34 -41.68
N GLY A 16 0.15 -14.85 -41.66
CA GLY A 16 -0.31 -13.87 -40.69
C GLY A 16 -0.41 -14.52 -39.31
N ALA A 17 0.63 -14.44 -38.51
CA ALA A 17 0.56 -14.76 -37.10
C ALA A 17 -0.21 -13.64 -36.39
N CYS A 18 -1.55 -13.70 -36.37
CA CYS A 18 -2.36 -12.93 -35.44
C CYS A 18 -2.16 -13.51 -34.04
N SER A 19 -1.17 -12.97 -33.32
CA SER A 19 -1.10 -13.14 -31.87
C SER A 19 -2.28 -12.38 -31.27
N THR A 20 -3.35 -13.06 -30.93
CA THR A 20 -4.37 -12.53 -30.03
C THR A 20 -3.72 -12.39 -28.65
N VAL A 21 -3.14 -11.23 -28.36
CA VAL A 21 -2.80 -10.84 -27.00
C VAL A 21 -4.14 -10.78 -26.27
N GLY A 22 -4.44 -11.86 -25.53
CA GLY A 22 -5.56 -11.85 -24.61
C GLY A 22 -5.35 -10.69 -23.64
N THR A 23 -6.08 -9.62 -23.81
CA THR A 23 -6.18 -8.57 -22.80
C THR A 23 -6.84 -9.22 -21.59
N THR A 24 -6.02 -9.68 -20.62
CA THR A 24 -6.52 -10.02 -19.30
C THR A 24 -7.08 -8.71 -18.75
N GLU A 25 -8.40 -8.56 -18.82
CA GLU A 25 -9.07 -7.41 -18.21
C GLU A 25 -8.73 -7.45 -16.72
N LEU A 26 -7.89 -6.51 -16.29
CA LEU A 26 -7.54 -6.38 -14.88
C LEU A 26 -8.84 -6.15 -14.13
N THR A 27 -9.21 -7.07 -13.25
CA THR A 27 -10.37 -6.93 -12.39
C THR A 27 -10.29 -5.60 -11.69
N ARG A 28 -11.15 -4.66 -12.07
CA ARG A 28 -11.19 -3.34 -11.43
C ARG A 28 -11.55 -3.54 -9.96
N LEU A 29 -10.69 -3.07 -9.07
CA LEU A 29 -10.98 -3.09 -7.65
C LEU A 29 -12.28 -2.32 -7.40
N PRO A 30 -13.12 -2.78 -6.47
CA PRO A 30 -14.34 -2.07 -6.10
C PRO A 30 -13.98 -0.66 -5.60
N GLU A 31 -14.90 0.27 -5.77
CA GLU A 31 -14.73 1.62 -5.26
C GLU A 31 -14.48 1.61 -3.74
N ALA A 32 -13.51 2.42 -3.29
CA ALA A 32 -13.20 2.53 -1.88
C ALA A 32 -14.40 3.12 -1.11
N LYS A 33 -14.83 2.43 -0.06
CA LYS A 33 -15.93 2.88 0.79
C LYS A 33 -15.36 3.51 2.04
N GLY A 34 -15.76 4.74 2.33
CA GLY A 34 -15.44 5.42 3.57
C GLY A 34 -16.10 4.75 4.78
N ALA A 35 -15.54 5.03 5.96
CA ALA A 35 -16.07 4.55 7.24
C ALA A 35 -15.79 5.56 8.35
N VAL A 36 -16.55 5.47 9.43
CA VAL A 36 -16.35 6.29 10.63
C VAL A 36 -15.72 5.43 11.72
N LEU A 37 -14.61 5.88 12.28
CA LEU A 37 -14.00 5.24 13.44
C LEU A 37 -14.84 5.55 14.69
N MET A 38 -15.48 4.54 15.27
CA MET A 38 -16.38 4.67 16.41
C MET A 38 -15.62 4.82 17.73
N SER A 39 -14.50 4.15 17.90
CA SER A 39 -13.70 4.19 19.12
C SER A 39 -12.21 4.03 18.79
N CYS A 40 -11.38 4.80 19.51
CA CYS A 40 -9.92 4.74 19.42
C CYS A 40 -9.33 4.02 20.64
N ASN A 41 -9.81 4.35 21.83
CA ASN A 41 -9.13 4.00 23.08
C ASN A 41 -9.18 2.51 23.42
N ASP A 42 -10.11 1.77 22.86
CA ASP A 42 -10.27 0.32 23.10
C ASP A 42 -9.55 -0.56 22.07
N LEU A 43 -8.84 0.03 21.11
CA LEU A 43 -8.07 -0.74 20.11
C LEU A 43 -6.97 -1.59 20.72
N THR A 44 -6.42 -1.19 21.87
CA THR A 44 -5.44 -2.01 22.62
C THR A 44 -5.98 -3.34 23.08
N THR A 45 -7.29 -3.45 23.33
CA THR A 45 -7.95 -4.65 23.84
C THR A 45 -8.80 -5.35 22.78
N ARG A 46 -9.37 -4.62 21.85
CA ARG A 46 -10.29 -5.17 20.84
C ARG A 46 -9.61 -5.60 19.54
N PHE A 47 -8.41 -5.06 19.28
CA PHE A 47 -7.68 -5.45 18.08
C PHE A 47 -7.08 -6.84 18.24
N ALA A 48 -7.55 -7.78 17.44
CA ALA A 48 -7.07 -9.15 17.41
C ALA A 48 -6.59 -9.50 16.00
N PHE A 49 -5.28 -9.55 15.81
CA PHE A 49 -4.65 -10.03 14.60
C PHE A 49 -3.46 -10.92 14.96
N ALA A 50 -3.25 -11.99 14.21
CA ALA A 50 -2.22 -12.96 14.51
C ALA A 50 -0.83 -12.29 14.65
N ASN A 51 -0.09 -12.68 15.69
CA ASN A 51 1.26 -12.18 15.97
C ASN A 51 1.39 -10.66 16.06
N THR A 52 0.32 -9.94 16.42
CA THR A 52 0.29 -8.48 16.50
C THR A 52 -0.20 -8.04 17.86
N ALA A 53 0.49 -7.06 18.45
CA ALA A 53 0.07 -6.41 19.68
C ALA A 53 0.01 -4.90 19.47
N VAL A 54 -1.12 -4.28 19.83
CA VAL A 54 -1.25 -2.83 19.93
C VAL A 54 -0.74 -2.42 21.30
N ALA A 55 0.30 -1.60 21.33
CA ALA A 55 0.92 -1.10 22.55
C ALA A 55 0.18 0.13 23.11
N SER A 56 -0.29 1.00 22.20
CA SER A 56 -1.05 2.19 22.60
C SER A 56 -2.00 2.63 21.48
N SER A 57 -3.10 3.26 21.89
CA SER A 57 -4.00 3.99 21.00
C SER A 57 -4.45 5.27 21.69
N ALA A 58 -4.45 6.39 20.95
CA ALA A 58 -4.81 7.71 21.47
C ALA A 58 -5.49 8.56 20.41
N THR A 59 -6.56 9.24 20.79
CA THR A 59 -7.21 10.23 19.92
C THR A 59 -6.37 11.49 19.83
N ILE A 60 -6.04 11.90 18.62
CA ILE A 60 -5.37 13.15 18.29
C ILE A 60 -6.41 14.12 17.75
N ALA A 61 -6.63 15.20 18.46
CA ALA A 61 -7.63 16.20 18.08
C ALA A 61 -7.23 16.94 16.79
N THR A 62 -8.22 17.45 16.07
CA THR A 62 -7.99 18.28 14.87
C THR A 62 -7.05 19.44 15.21
N GLY A 63 -6.06 19.64 14.38
CA GLY A 63 -5.07 20.73 14.52
C GLY A 63 -3.96 20.49 15.54
N SER A 64 -4.01 19.41 16.35
CA SER A 64 -2.89 19.05 17.24
C SER A 64 -1.66 18.59 16.46
N LEU A 65 -1.84 18.17 15.22
CA LEU A 65 -0.79 17.86 14.28
C LEU A 65 -0.99 18.71 13.01
N THR A 66 0.09 19.24 12.48
CA THR A 66 0.10 19.97 11.21
C THR A 66 1.03 19.30 10.22
N LEU A 67 0.68 19.32 8.94
CA LEU A 67 1.52 18.84 7.85
C LEU A 67 1.57 19.91 6.75
N GLY A 68 2.77 20.37 6.40
CA GLY A 68 2.91 21.48 5.45
C GLY A 68 2.18 22.75 5.86
N GLY A 69 2.06 23.03 7.17
CA GLY A 69 1.32 24.16 7.70
C GLY A 69 -0.23 23.98 7.76
N GLN A 70 -0.73 22.85 7.26
CA GLN A 70 -2.18 22.55 7.28
C GLN A 70 -2.53 21.67 8.49
N PRO A 71 -3.63 21.97 9.20
CA PRO A 71 -4.09 21.16 10.32
C PRO A 71 -4.58 19.80 9.84
N ILE A 72 -4.15 18.75 10.52
CA ILE A 72 -4.65 17.39 10.28
C ILE A 72 -5.95 17.19 11.06
N ALA A 73 -6.91 16.54 10.41
CA ALA A 73 -8.19 16.19 11.01
C ALA A 73 -8.04 15.19 12.17
N GLU A 74 -9.08 15.12 13.01
CA GLU A 74 -9.12 14.17 14.14
C GLU A 74 -8.89 12.73 13.66
N HIS A 75 -7.98 12.04 14.36
CA HIS A 75 -7.60 10.67 14.02
C HIS A 75 -7.13 9.90 15.26
N CYS A 76 -7.12 8.59 15.15
CA CYS A 76 -6.55 7.70 16.15
C CYS A 76 -5.09 7.40 15.80
N LEU A 77 -4.17 7.70 16.70
CA LEU A 77 -2.78 7.27 16.62
C LEU A 77 -2.65 5.92 17.30
N VAL A 78 -2.23 4.92 16.55
CA VAL A 78 -2.02 3.55 17.04
C VAL A 78 -0.56 3.19 16.88
N LYS A 79 0.04 2.64 17.95
CA LYS A 79 1.41 2.10 17.91
C LYS A 79 1.38 0.65 18.35
N GLY A 80 2.20 -0.17 17.71
CA GLY A 80 2.24 -1.59 18.03
C GLY A 80 3.44 -2.30 17.44
N ALA A 81 3.46 -3.62 17.61
CA ALA A 81 4.50 -4.48 17.10
C ALA A 81 3.95 -5.82 16.63
N MET A 82 4.57 -6.36 15.59
CA MET A 82 4.26 -7.66 15.01
C MET A 82 5.45 -8.61 15.17
N PHE A 83 5.16 -9.89 15.22
CA PHE A 83 6.17 -10.96 15.22
C PHE A 83 7.28 -10.78 16.27
N LYS A 84 6.89 -10.42 17.48
CA LYS A 84 7.82 -10.36 18.61
C LYS A 84 8.50 -11.73 18.80
N ARG A 85 9.83 -11.72 18.88
CA ARG A 85 10.63 -12.92 19.04
C ARG A 85 11.94 -12.62 19.75
N THR A 86 12.49 -13.59 20.43
CA THR A 86 13.87 -13.54 20.93
C THR A 86 14.80 -14.08 19.84
N GLY A 87 15.84 -13.34 19.49
CA GLY A 87 16.87 -13.76 18.56
C GLY A 87 17.84 -14.77 19.14
N ALA A 88 18.68 -15.37 18.31
CA ALA A 88 19.74 -16.30 18.74
C ALA A 88 20.78 -15.62 19.65
N ASP A 89 20.87 -14.29 19.59
CA ASP A 89 21.72 -13.46 20.45
C ASP A 89 21.07 -13.07 21.80
N GLY A 90 19.88 -13.62 22.08
CA GLY A 90 19.13 -13.35 23.30
C GLY A 90 18.39 -12.00 23.31
N LYS A 91 18.44 -11.23 22.22
CA LYS A 91 17.75 -9.94 22.14
C LYS A 91 16.33 -10.07 21.60
N GLU A 92 15.48 -9.14 22.02
CA GLU A 92 14.11 -9.03 21.52
C GLU A 92 14.06 -8.32 20.16
N TYR A 93 13.34 -8.91 19.24
CA TYR A 93 13.10 -8.39 17.90
C TYR A 93 11.60 -8.31 17.63
N ALA A 94 11.17 -7.29 16.88
CA ALA A 94 9.80 -7.15 16.43
C ALA A 94 9.75 -6.25 15.18
N ILE A 95 8.66 -6.32 14.43
CA ILE A 95 8.31 -5.34 13.40
C ILE A 95 7.42 -4.31 14.06
N ALA A 96 7.97 -3.17 14.45
CA ALA A 96 7.20 -2.10 15.05
C ALA A 96 6.47 -1.29 13.97
N PHE A 97 5.30 -0.73 14.31
CA PHE A 97 4.51 0.10 13.41
C PHE A 97 3.86 1.29 14.13
N GLU A 98 3.62 2.33 13.37
CA GLU A 98 2.73 3.44 13.71
C GLU A 98 1.64 3.54 12.65
N MET A 99 0.40 3.74 13.05
CA MET A 99 -0.74 3.87 12.14
C MET A 99 -1.63 5.03 12.59
N ARG A 100 -2.12 5.81 11.64
CA ARG A 100 -3.10 6.87 11.88
C ARG A 100 -4.39 6.52 11.17
N LEU A 101 -5.45 6.40 11.95
CA LEU A 101 -6.79 6.06 11.49
C LEU A 101 -7.66 7.33 11.55
N PRO A 102 -7.98 7.99 10.43
CA PRO A 102 -8.87 9.14 10.41
C PRO A 102 -10.23 8.78 11.00
N LYS A 103 -10.82 9.68 11.79
CA LYS A 103 -12.18 9.50 12.30
C LYS A 103 -13.18 9.34 11.16
N ALA A 104 -13.07 10.15 10.12
CA ALA A 104 -13.82 10.04 8.87
C ALA A 104 -12.88 9.49 7.79
N TRP A 105 -12.80 8.16 7.67
CA TRP A 105 -11.93 7.52 6.69
C TRP A 105 -12.58 7.52 5.29
N ASN A 106 -11.82 7.93 4.28
CA ASN A 106 -12.26 8.02 2.88
C ASN A 106 -12.13 6.71 2.08
N GLY A 107 -11.79 5.59 2.73
CA GLY A 107 -11.61 4.30 2.08
C GLY A 107 -10.22 4.09 1.46
N ARG A 108 -9.31 5.06 1.56
CA ARG A 108 -7.96 4.94 1.01
C ARG A 108 -6.96 4.58 2.11
N TYR A 109 -6.03 3.69 1.78
CA TYR A 109 -4.93 3.29 2.64
C TYR A 109 -3.61 3.71 2.03
N PHE A 110 -2.74 4.30 2.85
CA PHE A 110 -1.39 4.66 2.46
C PHE A 110 -0.38 3.93 3.35
N TYR A 111 0.50 3.17 2.75
CA TYR A 111 1.59 2.48 3.45
C TYR A 111 2.92 3.18 3.17
N GLN A 112 3.63 3.51 4.24
CA GLN A 112 4.95 4.10 4.19
C GLN A 112 5.95 3.15 4.87
N ALA A 113 6.91 2.65 4.10
CA ALA A 113 8.04 1.90 4.64
C ALA A 113 9.17 2.86 5.01
N ASN A 114 9.96 2.47 6.01
CA ASN A 114 11.22 3.14 6.28
C ASN A 114 12.25 2.87 5.18
N GLY A 115 13.20 3.77 5.01
CA GLY A 115 14.33 3.55 4.13
C GLY A 115 15.42 2.71 4.79
N GLY A 116 16.10 1.90 3.97
CA GLY A 116 17.34 1.24 4.37
C GLY A 116 17.22 0.27 5.54
N LEU A 117 18.26 0.29 6.40
CA LEU A 117 18.45 -0.61 7.53
C LEU A 117 18.33 0.13 8.88
N ASP A 118 17.56 1.20 8.95
CA ASP A 118 17.52 2.09 10.11
C ASP A 118 16.86 1.46 11.37
N GLY A 119 16.00 0.44 11.19
CA GLY A 119 15.35 -0.25 12.29
C GLY A 119 14.43 0.61 13.16
N SER A 120 14.13 1.84 12.74
CA SER A 120 13.28 2.79 13.45
C SER A 120 11.88 2.88 12.84
N VAL A 121 10.89 3.33 13.61
CA VAL A 121 9.55 3.64 13.12
C VAL A 121 9.47 5.11 12.79
N THR A 122 9.35 5.44 11.51
CA THR A 122 9.10 6.81 11.08
C THR A 122 7.66 7.21 11.38
N THR A 123 7.44 8.45 11.78
CA THR A 123 6.11 8.98 12.06
C THR A 123 5.22 8.86 10.81
N ALA A 124 4.06 8.24 10.96
CA ALA A 124 3.10 8.00 9.87
C ALA A 124 2.34 9.27 9.49
N GLN A 125 3.02 10.20 8.82
CA GLN A 125 2.45 11.49 8.41
C GLN A 125 2.23 11.62 6.89
N GLY A 126 2.56 10.56 6.12
CA GLY A 126 2.50 10.62 4.67
C GLY A 126 3.60 11.49 4.04
N ALA A 127 4.62 11.89 4.81
CA ALA A 127 5.78 12.57 4.27
C ALA A 127 6.77 11.53 3.74
N LEU A 128 7.02 11.51 2.45
CA LEU A 128 8.17 10.83 1.87
C LEU A 128 9.35 11.80 1.94
N GLY A 129 10.54 11.34 2.34
CA GLY A 129 11.79 12.07 2.61
C GLY A 129 12.12 13.36 1.86
N GLY A 130 11.18 14.04 1.27
CA GLY A 130 11.28 15.29 0.52
C GLY A 130 10.03 16.15 0.58
N GLY A 131 9.01 15.80 1.36
CA GLY A 131 7.83 16.65 1.50
C GLY A 131 6.51 15.88 1.65
N PRO A 132 5.43 16.57 2.00
CA PRO A 132 4.11 15.97 2.13
C PRO A 132 3.59 15.49 0.77
N ILE A 133 3.00 14.30 0.75
CA ILE A 133 2.19 13.88 -0.40
C ILE A 133 0.88 14.66 -0.32
N THR A 134 0.72 15.64 -1.18
CA THR A 134 -0.58 16.27 -1.42
C THR A 134 -1.33 15.38 -2.42
N GLY A 135 -2.29 14.62 -1.93
CA GLY A 135 -3.17 13.81 -2.76
C GLY A 135 -4.61 14.30 -2.70
#